data_ea9d55bc59f68afef47b5bb47619164d
#
_entry.id   ea9d55bc59f68afef47b5bb47619164d
#
_cell.length_a   1.000
_cell.length_b   1.000
_cell.length_c   1.000
_cell.angle_alpha   90.00
_cell.angle_beta   90.00
_cell.angle_gamma   90.00
#
_symmetry.space_group_name_H-M   'P 1'
#
loop_
_entity.id
_entity.type
_entity.pdbx_description
1 polymer ?
#
loop_
_entity_poly.entity_id
_entity_poly.type
_entity_poly.pdbx_seq_one_letter_code
_entity_poly.pdbx_strand_id
1 'polypeptide(L)'
;KEYISIKLDPEKVAQYGLSMSRIAQFVGAADFTIPAGDVNVGKQNLSVSVGNDFDNTEALKNVAIPLANGDVIHLSDVATVSNALEDADSIGRYNGQDIVSVSIKKQQSSTAIDVSKDVLKQVSVLEKTYPGLTFTVVNDSSDMITESITNVFQTMIMAVILSMIILWLFYGDIRASVIVGTSIPISIMLTLIAMSLMGFSLNVISLTSLVLGVGMMVDNSINVLDGCFRAKEHRNFFDAAIEGSRIMITSIVGGTATTCVVFIPLAMLSGLSGQMFKQLGFTIVFSLIASLFSAVTIVPLCYYQWHPVEKENAPVAGFIRKCQEIYRNIMPGIIPKTKTVISASILLLVFSFFLASRLDVKLMVSTDEGIVDVTVKTKPGLSVAAVNDTVSQIENMVANDEEVDHYLLTYGSSGLSTMGGSSVTLSAYLKDDRKMSTDEVIDKWTRETENYKDISVTMEQGSTTSSSMSSTNQIEVDLQSTDYDALKKASDELVEELRKREDVMQVHSSIENAAPVIKVNVDPVLAQAEGLTPASIGSLIYSNLSGIKATTVRVNGEDTDVRVEFAADKYDSIDKLQGMMITTATGTTLPLEDLAT
;
A
#
# COMPACT_ATOMS: atom_id res chain seq x y z
N LYS A 1 16.56 1.79 -19.89
CA LYS A 1 17.13 0.66 -20.63
C LYS A 1 18.18 1.20 -21.60
N GLU A 2 19.30 0.47 -21.78
CA GLU A 2 20.27 0.83 -22.81
C GLU A 2 19.75 0.46 -24.19
N TYR A 3 20.00 1.33 -25.17
CA TYR A 3 19.70 1.08 -26.57
C TYR A 3 20.80 1.71 -27.46
N ILE A 4 20.91 1.25 -28.71
CA ILE A 4 21.80 1.84 -29.70
C ILE A 4 21.01 2.91 -30.45
N SER A 5 21.42 4.15 -30.30
CA SER A 5 20.84 5.31 -30.98
C SER A 5 21.60 5.56 -32.29
N ILE A 6 20.85 5.60 -33.36
CA ILE A 6 21.31 6.03 -34.69
C ILE A 6 20.69 7.42 -34.92
N LYS A 7 21.43 8.47 -34.51
CA LYS A 7 21.01 9.86 -34.68
C LYS A 7 21.28 10.33 -36.10
N LEU A 8 20.20 10.60 -36.81
CA LEU A 8 20.27 11.06 -38.19
C LEU A 8 20.65 12.55 -38.27
N ASP A 9 21.49 12.88 -39.26
CA ASP A 9 21.79 14.25 -39.67
C ASP A 9 20.73 14.67 -40.71
N PRO A 10 19.80 15.61 -40.35
CA PRO A 10 18.67 15.94 -41.20
C PRO A 10 19.10 16.60 -42.54
N GLU A 11 20.22 17.33 -42.57
CA GLU A 11 20.69 17.98 -43.78
C GLU A 11 21.22 16.95 -44.77
N LYS A 12 21.99 15.98 -44.28
CA LYS A 12 22.54 14.91 -45.10
C LYS A 12 21.46 13.92 -45.57
N VAL A 13 20.49 13.59 -44.68
CA VAL A 13 19.35 12.76 -45.04
C VAL A 13 18.53 13.40 -46.17
N ALA A 14 18.28 14.72 -46.08
CA ALA A 14 17.59 15.46 -47.15
C ALA A 14 18.45 15.54 -48.43
N GLN A 15 19.74 15.80 -48.31
CA GLN A 15 20.66 15.87 -49.46
C GLN A 15 20.68 14.58 -50.29
N TYR A 16 20.65 13.42 -49.60
CA TYR A 16 20.65 12.10 -50.29
C TYR A 16 19.23 11.60 -50.65
N GLY A 17 18.18 12.38 -50.36
CA GLY A 17 16.79 11.99 -50.64
C GLY A 17 16.32 10.76 -49.86
N LEU A 18 16.87 10.53 -48.67
CA LEU A 18 16.55 9.42 -47.79
C LEU A 18 15.45 9.78 -46.81
N SER A 19 14.72 8.77 -46.34
CA SER A 19 13.79 8.91 -45.22
C SER A 19 14.24 8.04 -44.05
N MET A 20 13.83 8.45 -42.82
CA MET A 20 14.12 7.68 -41.62
C MET A 20 13.65 6.22 -41.76
N SER A 21 12.43 6.01 -42.25
CA SER A 21 11.87 4.67 -42.46
C SER A 21 12.70 3.81 -43.39
N ARG A 22 13.26 4.42 -44.46
CA ARG A 22 14.11 3.70 -45.42
C ARG A 22 15.46 3.34 -44.80
N ILE A 23 16.05 4.24 -44.00
CA ILE A 23 17.30 3.96 -43.28
C ILE A 23 17.05 2.84 -42.25
N ALA A 24 15.97 2.92 -41.45
CA ALA A 24 15.62 1.87 -40.50
C ALA A 24 15.42 0.50 -41.17
N GLN A 25 14.80 0.50 -42.34
CA GLN A 25 14.61 -0.73 -43.13
C GLN A 25 15.94 -1.33 -43.60
N PHE A 26 16.88 -0.51 -44.06
CA PHE A 26 18.22 -1.00 -44.46
C PHE A 26 19.02 -1.52 -43.28
N VAL A 27 18.95 -0.84 -42.11
CA VAL A 27 19.59 -1.30 -40.87
C VAL A 27 19.00 -2.63 -40.43
N GLY A 28 17.67 -2.78 -40.44
CA GLY A 28 17.00 -4.03 -40.07
C GLY A 28 17.24 -5.15 -41.07
N ALA A 29 17.35 -4.84 -42.37
CA ALA A 29 17.63 -5.82 -43.39
C ALA A 29 19.11 -6.30 -43.39
N ALA A 30 20.00 -5.50 -42.83
CA ALA A 30 21.43 -5.86 -42.73
C ALA A 30 21.74 -6.78 -41.54
N ASP A 31 20.85 -6.86 -40.56
CA ASP A 31 20.92 -7.71 -39.37
C ASP A 31 20.03 -8.93 -39.59
N PHE A 32 20.60 -10.04 -40.05
CA PHE A 32 19.85 -11.27 -40.30
C PHE A 32 20.68 -12.51 -40.15
N THR A 33 20.07 -13.60 -39.71
CA THR A 33 20.65 -14.96 -39.73
C THR A 33 19.59 -15.93 -40.24
N ILE A 34 19.88 -16.53 -41.39
CA ILE A 34 18.99 -17.50 -42.05
C ILE A 34 19.66 -18.88 -42.07
N PRO A 35 19.02 -19.94 -41.54
CA PRO A 35 19.55 -21.30 -41.72
C PRO A 35 19.49 -21.68 -43.19
N ALA A 36 20.66 -22.01 -43.78
CA ALA A 36 20.81 -22.35 -45.19
C ALA A 36 20.73 -23.87 -45.47
N GLY A 37 20.59 -24.67 -44.40
CA GLY A 37 20.52 -26.13 -44.48
C GLY A 37 21.74 -26.83 -43.89
N ASP A 38 21.88 -28.11 -44.13
CA ASP A 38 22.95 -28.95 -43.58
C ASP A 38 23.86 -29.48 -44.66
N VAL A 39 25.16 -29.51 -44.39
CA VAL A 39 26.19 -30.07 -45.28
C VAL A 39 26.91 -31.20 -44.55
N ASN A 40 26.99 -32.35 -45.24
CA ASN A 40 27.74 -33.50 -44.75
C ASN A 40 29.24 -33.37 -45.11
N VAL A 41 30.07 -33.18 -44.08
CA VAL A 41 31.51 -33.10 -44.22
C VAL A 41 32.13 -34.33 -43.54
N GLY A 42 32.52 -35.32 -44.35
CA GLY A 42 33.02 -36.58 -43.82
C GLY A 42 31.97 -37.38 -43.05
N LYS A 43 32.14 -37.52 -41.76
CA LYS A 43 31.18 -38.19 -40.86
C LYS A 43 30.32 -37.24 -40.02
N GLN A 44 30.45 -35.93 -40.25
CA GLN A 44 29.72 -34.91 -39.50
C GLN A 44 28.70 -34.21 -40.38
N ASN A 45 27.50 -34.00 -39.85
CA ASN A 45 26.48 -33.15 -40.44
C ASN A 45 26.61 -31.76 -39.80
N LEU A 46 26.95 -30.75 -40.60
CA LEU A 46 27.16 -29.38 -40.16
C LEU A 46 26.00 -28.52 -40.67
N SER A 47 25.32 -27.87 -39.75
CA SER A 47 24.33 -26.86 -40.12
C SER A 47 25.00 -25.59 -40.62
N VAL A 48 24.55 -25.12 -41.78
CA VAL A 48 25.04 -23.91 -42.43
C VAL A 48 24.01 -22.80 -42.18
N SER A 49 24.45 -21.71 -41.58
CA SER A 49 23.70 -20.46 -41.49
C SER A 49 24.38 -19.38 -42.30
N VAL A 50 23.59 -18.56 -42.98
CA VAL A 50 24.05 -17.37 -43.69
C VAL A 50 23.46 -16.16 -42.95
N GLY A 51 24.31 -15.28 -42.49
CA GLY A 51 23.87 -14.11 -41.76
C GLY A 51 24.98 -13.10 -41.53
N ASN A 52 24.57 -11.97 -41.07
CA ASN A 52 25.44 -10.90 -40.62
C ASN A 52 24.85 -10.37 -39.29
N ASP A 53 25.41 -10.84 -38.19
CA ASP A 53 25.01 -10.43 -36.86
C ASP A 53 25.86 -9.25 -36.42
N PHE A 54 25.21 -8.22 -35.88
CA PHE A 54 25.91 -7.05 -35.36
C PHE A 54 26.28 -7.26 -33.88
N ASP A 55 27.57 -7.49 -33.62
CA ASP A 55 28.07 -7.68 -32.26
C ASP A 55 28.44 -6.37 -31.56
N ASN A 56 28.54 -5.25 -32.31
CA ASN A 56 28.96 -3.96 -31.77
C ASN A 56 28.51 -2.77 -32.63
N THR A 57 28.62 -1.57 -32.08
CA THR A 57 28.23 -0.30 -32.71
C THR A 57 29.08 0.03 -33.96
N GLU A 58 30.32 -0.44 -34.04
CA GLU A 58 31.19 -0.20 -35.20
C GLU A 58 30.71 -0.96 -36.46
N ALA A 59 30.17 -2.16 -36.30
CA ALA A 59 29.56 -2.89 -37.40
C ALA A 59 28.35 -2.17 -38.00
N LEU A 60 27.52 -1.54 -37.14
CA LEU A 60 26.37 -0.74 -37.57
C LEU A 60 26.78 0.49 -38.39
N LYS A 61 27.90 1.16 -38.06
CA LYS A 61 28.39 2.34 -38.83
C LYS A 61 28.69 2.02 -40.30
N ASN A 62 29.06 0.79 -40.59
CA ASN A 62 29.45 0.33 -41.91
C ASN A 62 28.27 -0.22 -42.75
N VAL A 63 27.03 -0.16 -42.24
CA VAL A 63 25.85 -0.59 -43.00
C VAL A 63 25.77 0.19 -44.31
N ALA A 64 25.66 -0.52 -45.41
CA ALA A 64 25.58 0.04 -46.75
C ALA A 64 24.16 0.46 -47.08
N ILE A 65 23.96 1.70 -47.50
CA ILE A 65 22.67 2.30 -47.89
C ILE A 65 22.74 2.61 -49.39
N PRO A 66 22.00 1.87 -50.22
CA PRO A 66 21.96 2.15 -51.66
C PRO A 66 21.09 3.39 -51.95
N LEU A 67 21.61 4.30 -52.74
CA LEU A 67 20.93 5.49 -53.22
C LEU A 67 20.19 5.25 -54.53
N ALA A 68 19.23 6.12 -54.86
CA ALA A 68 18.43 6.02 -56.10
C ALA A 68 19.26 6.21 -57.35
N ASN A 69 20.39 6.90 -57.30
CA ASN A 69 21.33 7.10 -58.40
C ASN A 69 22.29 5.94 -58.66
N GLY A 70 22.22 4.87 -57.84
CA GLY A 70 23.09 3.69 -57.94
C GLY A 70 24.36 3.73 -57.11
N ASP A 71 24.65 4.85 -56.43
CA ASP A 71 25.75 4.98 -55.48
C ASP A 71 25.40 4.27 -54.17
N VAL A 72 26.43 3.94 -53.39
CA VAL A 72 26.30 3.33 -52.06
C VAL A 72 27.04 4.21 -51.05
N ILE A 73 26.35 4.59 -50.00
CA ILE A 73 26.93 5.31 -48.86
C ILE A 73 26.92 4.42 -47.63
N HIS A 74 27.68 4.78 -46.59
CA HIS A 74 27.65 4.12 -45.32
C HIS A 74 26.73 4.85 -44.33
N LEU A 75 26.18 4.16 -43.37
CA LEU A 75 25.32 4.75 -42.33
C LEU A 75 26.06 5.89 -41.59
N SER A 76 27.35 5.75 -41.37
CA SER A 76 28.22 6.80 -40.78
C SER A 76 28.25 8.13 -41.55
N ASP A 77 27.91 8.12 -42.87
CA ASP A 77 27.88 9.34 -43.65
C ASP A 77 26.66 10.20 -43.36
N VAL A 78 25.56 9.62 -42.89
CA VAL A 78 24.26 10.27 -42.66
C VAL A 78 23.80 10.23 -41.18
N ALA A 79 24.50 9.48 -40.33
CA ALA A 79 24.11 9.29 -38.94
C ALA A 79 25.31 9.16 -37.99
N THR A 80 25.08 9.45 -36.72
CA THR A 80 26.00 9.13 -35.64
C THR A 80 25.43 7.96 -34.84
N VAL A 81 26.21 6.89 -34.69
CA VAL A 81 25.84 5.70 -33.91
C VAL A 81 26.49 5.76 -32.53
N SER A 82 25.69 5.70 -31.49
CA SER A 82 26.16 5.73 -30.10
C SER A 82 25.25 4.88 -29.20
N ASN A 83 25.81 4.40 -28.10
CA ASN A 83 24.98 3.84 -27.04
C ASN A 83 24.29 5.02 -26.32
N ALA A 84 23.00 4.86 -26.09
CA ALA A 84 22.16 5.82 -25.37
C ALA A 84 21.36 5.09 -24.28
N LEU A 85 20.95 5.87 -23.30
CA LEU A 85 19.97 5.42 -22.32
C LEU A 85 18.61 5.98 -22.73
N GLU A 86 17.59 5.18 -22.61
CA GLU A 86 16.22 5.70 -22.72
C GLU A 86 16.04 6.83 -21.71
N ASP A 87 15.36 7.89 -22.11
CA ASP A 87 15.00 8.97 -21.19
C ASP A 87 14.29 8.36 -19.98
N ALA A 88 14.64 8.85 -18.81
CA ALA A 88 14.04 8.36 -17.59
C ALA A 88 12.54 8.72 -17.57
N ASP A 89 11.69 7.72 -17.72
CA ASP A 89 10.25 7.86 -17.57
C ASP A 89 9.84 7.93 -16.08
N SER A 90 10.78 7.69 -15.19
CA SER A 90 10.55 7.63 -13.75
C SER A 90 11.71 8.25 -12.97
N ILE A 91 11.38 8.86 -11.84
CA ILE A 91 12.34 9.38 -10.86
C ILE A 91 12.13 8.63 -9.56
N GLY A 92 13.20 8.16 -8.96
CA GLY A 92 13.19 7.61 -7.60
C GLY A 92 14.29 8.26 -6.79
N ARG A 93 13.96 8.89 -5.66
CA ARG A 93 14.92 9.47 -4.74
C ARG A 93 14.64 9.07 -3.30
N TYR A 94 15.71 8.77 -2.59
CA TYR A 94 15.66 8.54 -1.15
C TYR A 94 16.55 9.56 -0.47
N ASN A 95 15.98 10.41 0.37
CA ASN A 95 16.67 11.52 1.04
C ASN A 95 17.50 12.37 0.06
N GLY A 96 16.93 12.71 -1.10
CA GLY A 96 17.56 13.52 -2.14
C GLY A 96 18.58 12.78 -3.03
N GLN A 97 18.85 11.50 -2.80
CA GLN A 97 19.75 10.71 -3.62
C GLN A 97 18.97 9.85 -4.62
N ASP A 98 19.42 9.84 -5.86
CA ASP A 98 18.81 8.99 -6.89
C ASP A 98 18.99 7.50 -6.55
N ILE A 99 17.92 6.76 -6.64
CA ILE A 99 17.87 5.33 -6.31
C ILE A 99 17.14 4.52 -7.38
N VAL A 100 17.32 3.21 -7.32
CA VAL A 100 16.44 2.23 -7.96
C VAL A 100 15.53 1.65 -6.90
N SER A 101 14.22 1.93 -7.00
CA SER A 101 13.21 1.41 -6.09
C SER A 101 12.69 0.06 -6.58
N VAL A 102 12.65 -0.92 -5.68
CA VAL A 102 12.09 -2.26 -5.94
C VAL A 102 10.93 -2.51 -4.99
N SER A 103 9.72 -2.61 -5.53
CA SER A 103 8.52 -2.94 -4.76
C SER A 103 8.21 -4.43 -4.88
N ILE A 104 8.10 -5.11 -3.73
CA ILE A 104 7.84 -6.54 -3.65
C ILE A 104 6.44 -6.77 -3.11
N LYS A 105 5.59 -7.44 -3.88
CA LYS A 105 4.23 -7.80 -3.49
C LYS A 105 4.13 -9.29 -3.21
N LYS A 106 3.64 -9.65 -2.02
CA LYS A 106 3.40 -11.06 -1.67
C LYS A 106 2.24 -11.66 -2.45
N GLN A 107 2.26 -12.97 -2.67
CA GLN A 107 1.09 -13.72 -3.13
C GLN A 107 0.06 -13.85 -2.00
N GLN A 108 -1.21 -14.04 -2.36
CA GLN A 108 -2.29 -14.18 -1.36
C GLN A 108 -2.09 -15.35 -0.40
N SER A 109 -1.48 -16.44 -0.87
CA SER A 109 -1.18 -17.64 -0.09
C SER A 109 0.01 -17.52 0.87
N SER A 110 0.84 -16.46 0.74
CA SER A 110 2.04 -16.26 1.55
C SER A 110 1.78 -15.26 2.67
N THR A 111 2.52 -15.40 3.78
CA THR A 111 2.49 -14.42 4.87
C THR A 111 3.45 -13.27 4.57
N ALA A 112 3.16 -12.06 5.05
CA ALA A 112 4.06 -10.91 4.88
C ALA A 112 5.39 -11.15 5.61
N ILE A 113 5.34 -11.74 6.80
CA ILE A 113 6.51 -12.03 7.64
C ILE A 113 7.48 -13.00 6.95
N ASP A 114 6.97 -14.08 6.35
CA ASP A 114 7.83 -15.06 5.69
C ASP A 114 8.48 -14.45 4.44
N VAL A 115 7.70 -13.71 3.63
CA VAL A 115 8.23 -13.04 2.43
C VAL A 115 9.29 -12.01 2.80
N SER A 116 9.04 -11.15 3.81
CA SER A 116 10.03 -10.18 4.27
C SER A 116 11.32 -10.86 4.71
N LYS A 117 11.21 -11.90 5.54
CA LYS A 117 12.37 -12.65 6.03
C LYS A 117 13.21 -13.25 4.89
N ASP A 118 12.55 -13.82 3.89
CA ASP A 118 13.23 -14.40 2.74
C ASP A 118 13.89 -13.31 1.87
N VAL A 119 13.22 -12.17 1.67
CA VAL A 119 13.76 -11.00 0.95
C VAL A 119 14.98 -10.45 1.66
N LEU A 120 14.92 -10.17 2.96
CA LEU A 120 16.05 -9.66 3.75
C LEU A 120 17.24 -10.60 3.72
N LYS A 121 16.99 -11.92 3.73
CA LYS A 121 18.03 -12.92 3.56
C LYS A 121 18.70 -12.84 2.18
N GLN A 122 17.92 -12.65 1.10
CA GLN A 122 18.47 -12.48 -0.25
C GLN A 122 19.23 -11.15 -0.39
N VAL A 123 18.72 -10.07 0.15
CA VAL A 123 19.41 -8.78 0.22
C VAL A 123 20.79 -8.93 0.86
N SER A 124 20.89 -9.62 2.00
CA SER A 124 22.17 -9.86 2.68
C SER A 124 23.16 -10.70 1.86
N VAL A 125 22.68 -11.56 0.97
CA VAL A 125 23.51 -12.32 0.01
C VAL A 125 23.98 -11.42 -1.13
N LEU A 126 23.10 -10.58 -1.66
CA LEU A 126 23.43 -9.65 -2.74
C LEU A 126 24.46 -8.61 -2.32
N GLU A 127 24.35 -8.04 -1.10
CA GLU A 127 25.33 -7.10 -0.55
C GLU A 127 26.74 -7.70 -0.47
N LYS A 128 26.84 -9.00 -0.12
CA LYS A 128 28.13 -9.71 -0.10
C LYS A 128 28.65 -10.02 -1.49
N THR A 129 27.76 -10.25 -2.46
CA THR A 129 28.12 -10.63 -3.82
C THR A 129 28.54 -9.41 -4.63
N TYR A 130 27.94 -8.25 -4.37
CA TYR A 130 28.19 -6.99 -5.08
C TYR A 130 28.66 -5.90 -4.10
N PRO A 131 29.96 -5.87 -3.73
CA PRO A 131 30.53 -4.86 -2.86
C PRO A 131 30.40 -3.47 -3.51
N GLY A 132 29.67 -2.57 -2.90
CA GLY A 132 29.41 -1.21 -3.41
C GLY A 132 27.95 -0.92 -3.70
N LEU A 133 27.06 -1.92 -3.64
CA LEU A 133 25.61 -1.70 -3.56
C LEU A 133 25.16 -1.63 -2.11
N THR A 134 24.39 -0.61 -1.78
CA THR A 134 23.73 -0.48 -0.48
C THR A 134 22.24 -0.67 -0.67
N PHE A 135 21.65 -1.55 0.11
CA PHE A 135 20.21 -1.78 0.10
C PHE A 135 19.60 -1.14 1.36
N THR A 136 18.61 -0.30 1.17
CA THR A 136 17.86 0.30 2.27
C THR A 136 16.42 -0.16 2.20
N VAL A 137 15.92 -0.75 3.28
CA VAL A 137 14.50 -1.07 3.42
C VAL A 137 13.79 0.20 3.82
N VAL A 138 12.95 0.71 2.94
CA VAL A 138 12.21 1.96 3.18
C VAL A 138 10.92 1.67 3.97
N ASN A 139 10.24 0.59 3.61
CA ASN A 139 9.00 0.19 4.27
C ASN A 139 8.86 -1.33 4.26
N ASP A 140 8.59 -1.90 5.42
CA ASP A 140 8.27 -3.32 5.58
C ASP A 140 6.96 -3.48 6.36
N SER A 141 5.91 -3.87 5.66
CA SER A 141 4.60 -4.11 6.28
C SER A 141 4.61 -5.26 7.31
N SER A 142 5.66 -6.09 7.34
CA SER A 142 5.80 -7.17 8.33
C SER A 142 6.21 -6.66 9.71
N ASP A 143 6.88 -5.52 9.80
CA ASP A 143 7.35 -4.94 11.07
C ASP A 143 6.16 -4.57 11.96
N MET A 144 5.17 -3.87 11.41
CA MET A 144 3.93 -3.54 12.13
C MET A 144 3.18 -4.78 12.61
N ILE A 145 3.12 -5.83 11.77
CA ILE A 145 2.47 -7.09 12.15
C ILE A 145 3.25 -7.76 13.29
N THR A 146 4.57 -7.81 13.19
CA THR A 146 5.44 -8.41 14.19
C THR A 146 5.38 -7.65 15.51
N GLU A 147 5.40 -6.33 15.47
CA GLU A 147 5.24 -5.48 16.64
C GLU A 147 3.87 -5.69 17.29
N SER A 148 2.79 -5.69 16.50
CA SER A 148 1.43 -5.96 17.00
C SER A 148 1.33 -7.33 17.68
N ILE A 149 1.89 -8.37 17.08
CA ILE A 149 1.94 -9.72 17.67
C ILE A 149 2.70 -9.69 18.99
N THR A 150 3.87 -9.05 19.01
CA THR A 150 4.73 -8.96 20.21
C THR A 150 4.01 -8.20 21.33
N ASN A 151 3.39 -7.06 21.03
CA ASN A 151 2.63 -6.25 21.97
C ASN A 151 1.44 -7.04 22.56
N VAL A 152 0.73 -7.82 21.73
CA VAL A 152 -0.35 -8.68 22.19
C VAL A 152 0.16 -9.78 23.12
N PHE A 153 1.27 -10.45 22.78
CA PHE A 153 1.87 -11.46 23.66
C PHE A 153 2.33 -10.87 25.00
N GLN A 154 2.97 -9.71 25.00
CA GLN A 154 3.35 -8.99 26.21
C GLN A 154 2.13 -8.62 27.06
N THR A 155 1.10 -8.06 26.43
CA THR A 155 -0.15 -7.70 27.11
C THR A 155 -0.83 -8.93 27.71
N MET A 156 -0.85 -10.04 26.98
CA MET A 156 -1.41 -11.31 27.46
C MET A 156 -0.66 -11.85 28.67
N ILE A 157 0.68 -11.86 28.63
CA ILE A 157 1.50 -12.28 29.77
C ILE A 157 1.26 -11.34 30.97
N MET A 158 1.23 -10.03 30.72
CA MET A 158 0.95 -9.04 31.77
C MET A 158 -0.44 -9.23 32.38
N ALA A 159 -1.47 -9.50 31.57
CA ALA A 159 -2.83 -9.77 32.04
C ALA A 159 -2.89 -11.03 32.91
N VAL A 160 -2.17 -12.11 32.56
CA VAL A 160 -2.07 -13.32 33.38
C VAL A 160 -1.39 -13.01 34.72
N ILE A 161 -0.25 -12.33 34.69
CA ILE A 161 0.48 -11.96 35.92
C ILE A 161 -0.36 -11.06 36.82
N LEU A 162 -0.99 -10.03 36.24
CA LEU A 162 -1.84 -9.11 36.98
C LEU A 162 -3.05 -9.82 37.61
N SER A 163 -3.69 -10.72 36.84
CA SER A 163 -4.79 -11.56 37.36
C SER A 163 -4.33 -12.44 38.52
N MET A 164 -3.16 -13.05 38.42
CA MET A 164 -2.58 -13.85 39.51
C MET A 164 -2.29 -12.99 40.76
N ILE A 165 -1.76 -11.79 40.59
CA ILE A 165 -1.48 -10.85 41.70
C ILE A 165 -2.80 -10.44 42.38
N ILE A 166 -3.81 -10.06 41.59
CA ILE A 166 -5.13 -9.67 42.12
C ILE A 166 -5.74 -10.84 42.90
N LEU A 167 -5.72 -12.05 42.36
CA LEU A 167 -6.26 -13.23 43.04
C LEU A 167 -5.49 -13.55 44.33
N TRP A 168 -4.16 -13.40 44.30
CA TRP A 168 -3.36 -13.54 45.53
C TRP A 168 -3.73 -12.51 46.59
N LEU A 169 -4.00 -11.26 46.17
CA LEU A 169 -4.44 -10.21 47.07
C LEU A 169 -5.81 -10.52 47.71
N PHE A 170 -6.71 -11.16 46.97
CA PHE A 170 -8.06 -11.51 47.44
C PHE A 170 -8.09 -12.80 48.29
N TYR A 171 -7.46 -13.89 47.84
CA TYR A 171 -7.48 -15.17 48.56
C TYR A 171 -6.36 -15.33 49.57
N GLY A 172 -5.29 -14.55 49.47
CA GLY A 172 -4.13 -14.64 50.34
C GLY A 172 -3.29 -15.91 50.16
N ASP A 173 -3.63 -16.77 49.19
CA ASP A 173 -2.91 -18.00 48.86
C ASP A 173 -2.44 -18.01 47.41
N ILE A 174 -1.13 -18.17 47.19
CA ILE A 174 -0.51 -18.22 45.89
C ILE A 174 -0.95 -19.46 45.09
N ARG A 175 -1.29 -20.56 45.75
CA ARG A 175 -1.77 -21.78 45.09
C ARG A 175 -3.09 -21.56 44.38
N ALA A 176 -4.01 -20.84 45.02
CA ALA A 176 -5.29 -20.46 44.43
C ALA A 176 -5.08 -19.60 43.17
N SER A 177 -4.17 -18.64 43.23
CA SER A 177 -3.83 -17.77 42.09
C SER A 177 -3.20 -18.54 40.93
N VAL A 178 -2.29 -19.46 41.23
CA VAL A 178 -1.65 -20.29 40.19
C VAL A 178 -2.64 -21.24 39.53
N ILE A 179 -3.63 -21.79 40.24
CA ILE A 179 -4.68 -22.62 39.66
C ILE A 179 -5.41 -21.87 38.54
N VAL A 180 -5.89 -20.66 38.84
CA VAL A 180 -6.57 -19.81 37.84
C VAL A 180 -5.59 -19.36 36.77
N GLY A 181 -4.38 -18.94 37.15
CA GLY A 181 -3.34 -18.55 36.22
C GLY A 181 -2.98 -19.64 35.20
N THR A 182 -3.01 -20.91 35.58
CA THR A 182 -2.73 -22.05 34.70
C THR A 182 -3.90 -22.31 33.72
N SER A 183 -5.14 -22.01 34.12
CA SER A 183 -6.32 -22.22 33.26
C SER A 183 -6.29 -21.31 32.02
N ILE A 184 -5.68 -20.13 32.11
CA ILE A 184 -5.65 -19.14 31.03
C ILE A 184 -4.83 -19.65 29.81
N PRO A 185 -3.55 -20.06 29.96
CA PRO A 185 -2.78 -20.59 28.84
C PRO A 185 -3.46 -21.80 28.18
N ILE A 186 -4.07 -22.68 28.96
CA ILE A 186 -4.77 -23.84 28.43
C ILE A 186 -6.00 -23.40 27.60
N SER A 187 -6.78 -22.47 28.10
CA SER A 187 -7.91 -21.90 27.37
C SER A 187 -7.49 -21.22 26.07
N ILE A 188 -6.38 -20.49 26.09
CA ILE A 188 -5.79 -19.86 24.89
C ILE A 188 -5.39 -20.93 23.87
N MET A 189 -4.70 -21.98 24.28
CA MET A 189 -4.31 -23.08 23.38
C MET A 189 -5.52 -23.77 22.74
N LEU A 190 -6.56 -24.03 23.52
CA LEU A 190 -7.81 -24.58 23.00
C LEU A 190 -8.49 -23.62 22.00
N THR A 191 -8.46 -22.33 22.28
CA THR A 191 -8.97 -21.30 21.37
C THR A 191 -8.21 -21.27 20.05
N LEU A 192 -6.88 -21.31 20.08
CA LEU A 192 -6.04 -21.36 18.90
C LEU A 192 -6.29 -22.62 18.06
N ILE A 193 -6.50 -23.77 18.71
CA ILE A 193 -6.89 -25.01 18.02
C ILE A 193 -8.25 -24.81 17.32
N ALA A 194 -9.24 -24.25 18.00
CA ALA A 194 -10.57 -24.01 17.42
C ALA A 194 -10.51 -23.03 16.23
N MET A 195 -9.72 -21.95 16.35
CA MET A 195 -9.47 -21.02 15.25
C MET A 195 -8.83 -21.70 14.05
N SER A 196 -7.81 -22.53 14.27
CA SER A 196 -7.14 -23.28 13.21
C SER A 196 -8.08 -24.22 12.48
N LEU A 197 -8.94 -24.95 13.20
CA LEU A 197 -9.95 -25.85 12.61
C LEU A 197 -10.99 -25.10 11.76
N MET A 198 -11.27 -23.86 12.09
CA MET A 198 -12.21 -23.00 11.33
C MET A 198 -11.51 -22.19 10.21
N GLY A 199 -10.19 -22.36 10.03
CA GLY A 199 -9.41 -21.67 9.00
C GLY A 199 -9.23 -20.17 9.26
N PHE A 200 -9.30 -19.73 10.51
CA PHE A 200 -9.04 -18.34 10.88
C PHE A 200 -7.54 -18.08 10.99
N SER A 201 -7.11 -16.92 10.48
CA SER A 201 -5.72 -16.45 10.59
C SER A 201 -5.48 -15.71 11.91
N LEU A 202 -4.22 -15.74 12.37
CA LEU A 202 -3.75 -14.83 13.41
C LEU A 202 -3.50 -13.47 12.77
N ASN A 203 -4.27 -12.48 13.19
CA ASN A 203 -4.15 -11.09 12.77
C ASN A 203 -4.43 -10.17 13.96
N VAL A 204 -4.24 -8.86 13.79
CA VAL A 204 -4.42 -7.88 14.87
C VAL A 204 -5.82 -7.98 15.50
N ILE A 205 -6.87 -8.20 14.70
CA ILE A 205 -8.26 -8.29 15.19
C ILE A 205 -8.46 -9.57 16.02
N SER A 206 -8.01 -10.72 15.53
CA SER A 206 -8.15 -11.98 16.25
C SER A 206 -7.31 -12.03 17.52
N LEU A 207 -6.09 -11.42 17.49
CA LEU A 207 -5.22 -11.30 18.65
C LEU A 207 -5.80 -10.36 19.71
N THR A 208 -6.31 -9.20 19.30
CA THR A 208 -7.02 -8.26 20.21
C THR A 208 -8.24 -8.94 20.83
N SER A 209 -8.98 -9.72 20.05
CA SER A 209 -10.12 -10.50 20.55
C SER A 209 -9.71 -11.54 21.59
N LEU A 210 -8.54 -12.16 21.39
CA LEU A 210 -7.97 -13.11 22.34
C LEU A 210 -7.61 -12.43 23.67
N VAL A 211 -6.98 -11.25 23.62
CA VAL A 211 -6.68 -10.43 24.82
C VAL A 211 -7.95 -10.04 25.56
N LEU A 212 -8.98 -9.59 24.82
CA LEU A 212 -10.30 -9.29 25.40
C LEU A 212 -10.91 -10.55 26.04
N GLY A 213 -10.78 -11.70 25.36
CA GLY A 213 -11.23 -12.99 25.85
C GLY A 213 -10.54 -13.41 27.16
N VAL A 214 -9.25 -13.11 27.34
CA VAL A 214 -8.50 -13.45 28.59
C VAL A 214 -9.19 -12.89 29.83
N GLY A 215 -9.63 -11.65 29.80
CA GLY A 215 -10.36 -11.04 30.92
C GLY A 215 -11.64 -11.78 31.29
N MET A 216 -12.38 -12.28 30.29
CA MET A 216 -13.61 -13.05 30.49
C MET A 216 -13.36 -14.52 30.82
N MET A 217 -12.23 -15.08 30.37
CA MET A 217 -11.83 -16.47 30.70
C MET A 217 -11.55 -16.68 32.18
N VAL A 218 -10.96 -15.67 32.84
CA VAL A 218 -10.59 -15.71 34.26
C VAL A 218 -11.82 -15.89 35.14
N ASP A 219 -12.92 -15.27 34.77
CA ASP A 219 -14.15 -15.26 35.57
C ASP A 219 -14.73 -16.67 35.78
N ASN A 220 -14.79 -17.50 34.73
CA ASN A 220 -15.25 -18.88 34.86
C ASN A 220 -14.40 -19.70 35.85
N SER A 221 -13.07 -19.52 35.80
CA SER A 221 -12.15 -20.23 36.67
C SER A 221 -12.24 -19.76 38.13
N ILE A 222 -12.45 -18.47 38.36
CA ILE A 222 -12.68 -17.89 39.69
C ILE A 222 -13.96 -18.46 40.31
N ASN A 223 -15.05 -18.47 39.55
CA ASN A 223 -16.35 -18.97 40.01
C ASN A 223 -16.30 -20.44 40.43
N VAL A 224 -15.61 -21.30 39.64
CA VAL A 224 -15.41 -22.71 40.04
C VAL A 224 -14.55 -22.83 41.28
N LEU A 225 -13.46 -22.07 41.39
CA LEU A 225 -12.59 -22.07 42.53
C LEU A 225 -13.30 -21.63 43.82
N ASP A 226 -14.11 -20.55 43.74
CA ASP A 226 -14.95 -20.08 44.85
C ASP A 226 -15.98 -21.16 45.27
N GLY A 227 -16.59 -21.85 44.31
CA GLY A 227 -17.46 -22.98 44.57
C GLY A 227 -16.78 -24.11 45.30
N CYS A 228 -15.52 -24.41 44.93
CA CYS A 228 -14.72 -25.43 45.61
C CYS A 228 -14.35 -25.02 47.06
N PHE A 229 -14.01 -23.74 47.30
CA PHE A 229 -13.75 -23.23 48.66
C PHE A 229 -15.00 -23.30 49.53
N ARG A 230 -16.16 -22.88 49.05
CA ARG A 230 -17.42 -22.99 49.82
C ARG A 230 -17.81 -24.43 50.13
N ALA A 231 -17.62 -25.35 49.17
CA ALA A 231 -17.89 -26.77 49.41
C ALA A 231 -16.91 -27.43 50.39
N LYS A 232 -15.72 -26.87 50.59
CA LYS A 232 -14.67 -27.36 51.48
C LYS A 232 -15.01 -27.20 52.97
N GLU A 233 -15.86 -26.24 53.36
CA GLU A 233 -16.20 -26.01 54.76
C GLU A 233 -16.69 -27.28 55.48
N HIS A 234 -17.31 -28.23 54.76
CA HIS A 234 -17.91 -29.45 55.32
C HIS A 234 -17.46 -30.75 54.67
N ARG A 235 -16.41 -30.75 53.80
CA ARG A 235 -16.03 -31.90 52.96
C ARG A 235 -14.50 -32.04 52.80
N ASN A 236 -14.06 -33.19 52.26
CA ASN A 236 -12.69 -33.42 51.82
C ASN A 236 -12.38 -32.62 50.56
N PHE A 237 -11.11 -32.44 50.23
CA PHE A 237 -10.69 -31.75 48.99
C PHE A 237 -11.21 -32.41 47.73
N PHE A 238 -11.28 -33.74 47.68
CA PHE A 238 -11.84 -34.49 46.56
C PHE A 238 -13.34 -34.20 46.36
N ASP A 239 -14.13 -34.38 47.44
CA ASP A 239 -15.55 -34.15 47.42
C ASP A 239 -15.89 -32.67 47.21
N ALA A 240 -15.08 -31.77 47.74
CA ALA A 240 -15.21 -30.33 47.56
C ALA A 240 -14.95 -29.91 46.11
N ALA A 241 -13.98 -30.50 45.44
CA ALA A 241 -13.71 -30.23 44.02
C ALA A 241 -14.88 -30.65 43.12
N ILE A 242 -15.45 -31.84 43.33
CA ILE A 242 -16.57 -32.35 42.57
C ILE A 242 -17.83 -31.55 42.84
N GLU A 243 -18.20 -31.36 44.11
CA GLU A 243 -19.45 -30.72 44.47
C GLU A 243 -19.44 -29.21 44.19
N GLY A 244 -18.28 -28.54 44.43
CA GLY A 244 -18.10 -27.14 44.11
C GLY A 244 -18.27 -26.89 42.61
N SER A 245 -17.68 -27.71 41.77
CA SER A 245 -17.88 -27.65 40.31
C SER A 245 -19.30 -27.94 39.91
N ARG A 246 -19.94 -28.95 40.52
CA ARG A 246 -21.34 -29.32 40.22
C ARG A 246 -22.31 -28.19 40.54
N ILE A 247 -22.13 -27.48 41.67
CA ILE A 247 -23.00 -26.38 42.05
C ILE A 247 -22.83 -25.18 41.09
N MET A 248 -21.59 -24.89 40.65
CA MET A 248 -21.28 -23.73 39.83
C MET A 248 -21.53 -23.94 38.34
N ILE A 249 -21.51 -25.19 37.83
CA ILE A 249 -21.60 -25.47 36.39
C ILE A 249 -22.82 -24.85 35.72
N THR A 250 -24.00 -24.91 36.37
CA THR A 250 -25.23 -24.35 35.82
C THR A 250 -25.15 -22.83 35.67
N SER A 251 -24.59 -22.15 36.68
CA SER A 251 -24.41 -20.70 36.65
C SER A 251 -23.41 -20.27 35.59
N ILE A 252 -22.28 -20.97 35.52
CA ILE A 252 -21.19 -20.65 34.59
C ILE A 252 -21.61 -20.93 33.15
N VAL A 253 -22.27 -22.05 32.88
CA VAL A 253 -22.82 -22.38 31.54
C VAL A 253 -23.85 -21.33 31.12
N GLY A 254 -24.77 -20.95 32.03
CA GLY A 254 -25.75 -19.89 31.75
C GLY A 254 -25.09 -18.54 31.47
N GLY A 255 -24.12 -18.13 32.27
CA GLY A 255 -23.34 -16.90 32.08
C GLY A 255 -22.54 -16.90 30.77
N THR A 256 -21.82 -17.99 30.50
CA THR A 256 -21.06 -18.14 29.25
C THR A 256 -21.98 -18.13 28.03
N ALA A 257 -23.11 -18.84 28.08
CA ALA A 257 -24.09 -18.88 26.98
C ALA A 257 -24.68 -17.48 26.70
N THR A 258 -25.05 -16.73 27.73
CA THR A 258 -25.56 -15.36 27.55
C THR A 258 -24.51 -14.44 26.94
N THR A 259 -23.26 -14.56 27.35
CA THR A 259 -22.16 -13.79 26.76
C THR A 259 -21.91 -14.18 25.31
N CYS A 260 -21.90 -15.47 24.99
CA CYS A 260 -21.76 -15.95 23.61
C CYS A 260 -22.86 -15.41 22.70
N VAL A 261 -24.11 -15.38 23.18
CA VAL A 261 -25.28 -14.85 22.42
C VAL A 261 -25.12 -13.38 22.06
N VAL A 262 -24.41 -12.58 22.88
CA VAL A 262 -24.12 -11.17 22.55
C VAL A 262 -23.11 -11.03 21.42
N PHE A 263 -22.13 -11.94 21.31
CA PHE A 263 -21.09 -11.89 20.28
C PHE A 263 -21.47 -12.58 18.96
N ILE A 264 -22.45 -13.50 18.95
CA ILE A 264 -22.90 -14.16 17.72
C ILE A 264 -23.43 -13.18 16.67
N PRO A 265 -24.25 -12.15 16.99
CA PRO A 265 -24.68 -11.17 16.00
C PRO A 265 -23.55 -10.40 15.31
N LEU A 266 -22.44 -10.12 16.03
CA LEU A 266 -21.26 -9.51 15.41
C LEU A 266 -20.64 -10.40 14.32
N ALA A 267 -20.68 -11.70 14.54
CA ALA A 267 -20.20 -12.68 13.57
C ALA A 267 -21.14 -12.84 12.34
N MET A 268 -22.37 -12.35 12.42
CA MET A 268 -23.38 -12.41 11.34
C MET A 268 -23.46 -11.12 10.51
N LEU A 269 -22.67 -10.09 10.83
CA LEU A 269 -22.59 -8.86 10.05
C LEU A 269 -22.10 -9.16 8.62
N SER A 270 -22.57 -8.37 7.66
CA SER A 270 -22.16 -8.45 6.25
C SER A 270 -21.31 -7.24 5.83
N GLY A 271 -20.69 -7.32 4.65
CA GLY A 271 -19.84 -6.26 4.12
C GLY A 271 -18.47 -6.19 4.80
N LEU A 272 -17.82 -5.04 4.73
CA LEU A 272 -16.48 -4.79 5.30
C LEU A 272 -16.47 -5.00 6.81
N SER A 273 -17.45 -4.41 7.52
CA SER A 273 -17.62 -4.59 8.96
C SER A 273 -17.80 -6.06 9.33
N GLY A 274 -18.52 -6.83 8.51
CA GLY A 274 -18.69 -8.27 8.70
C GLY A 274 -17.37 -9.03 8.61
N GLN A 275 -16.50 -8.70 7.67
CA GLN A 275 -15.20 -9.36 7.54
C GLN A 275 -14.33 -9.13 8.78
N MET A 276 -14.34 -7.92 9.35
CA MET A 276 -13.59 -7.56 10.54
C MET A 276 -14.19 -8.19 11.82
N PHE A 277 -15.48 -7.98 12.06
CA PHE A 277 -16.12 -8.39 13.31
C PHE A 277 -16.46 -9.88 13.37
N LYS A 278 -16.52 -10.58 12.23
CA LYS A 278 -16.74 -12.03 12.20
C LYS A 278 -15.62 -12.78 12.93
N GLN A 279 -14.36 -12.45 12.64
CA GLN A 279 -13.23 -13.08 13.32
C GLN A 279 -13.20 -12.72 14.81
N LEU A 280 -13.48 -11.45 15.15
CA LEU A 280 -13.59 -10.99 16.53
C LEU A 280 -14.64 -11.79 17.31
N GLY A 281 -15.86 -11.83 16.81
CA GLY A 281 -16.98 -12.50 17.48
C GLY A 281 -16.73 -13.99 17.71
N PHE A 282 -16.29 -14.72 16.68
CA PHE A 282 -16.01 -16.15 16.82
C PHE A 282 -14.81 -16.44 17.72
N THR A 283 -13.74 -15.63 17.68
CA THR A 283 -12.58 -15.82 18.57
C THR A 283 -12.99 -15.67 20.04
N ILE A 284 -13.83 -14.68 20.36
CA ILE A 284 -14.35 -14.53 21.73
C ILE A 284 -15.23 -15.72 22.12
N VAL A 285 -16.13 -16.16 21.26
CA VAL A 285 -16.99 -17.32 21.52
C VAL A 285 -16.15 -18.58 21.77
N PHE A 286 -15.13 -18.85 20.95
CA PHE A 286 -14.23 -20.00 21.14
C PHE A 286 -13.45 -19.86 22.44
N SER A 287 -12.99 -18.66 22.79
CA SER A 287 -12.26 -18.41 24.03
C SER A 287 -13.14 -18.65 25.27
N LEU A 288 -14.39 -18.26 25.23
CA LEU A 288 -15.35 -18.48 26.31
C LEU A 288 -15.69 -19.99 26.47
N ILE A 289 -15.89 -20.69 25.37
CA ILE A 289 -16.13 -22.17 25.41
C ILE A 289 -14.89 -22.91 25.91
N ALA A 290 -13.71 -22.51 25.45
CA ALA A 290 -12.44 -23.08 25.92
C ALA A 290 -12.21 -22.84 27.42
N SER A 291 -12.55 -21.63 27.89
CA SER A 291 -12.48 -21.27 29.32
C SER A 291 -13.46 -22.09 30.15
N LEU A 292 -14.69 -22.25 29.68
CA LEU A 292 -15.69 -23.08 30.36
C LEU A 292 -15.18 -24.51 30.51
N PHE A 293 -14.63 -25.09 29.44
CA PHE A 293 -14.05 -26.43 29.49
C PHE A 293 -12.88 -26.52 30.48
N SER A 294 -11.94 -25.57 30.42
CA SER A 294 -10.80 -25.51 31.34
C SER A 294 -11.25 -25.32 32.78
N ALA A 295 -12.21 -24.45 33.04
CA ALA A 295 -12.72 -24.17 34.38
C ALA A 295 -13.38 -25.39 35.02
N VAL A 296 -14.13 -26.20 34.27
CA VAL A 296 -14.83 -27.38 34.79
C VAL A 296 -13.91 -28.57 34.92
N THR A 297 -12.81 -28.66 34.15
CA THR A 297 -11.90 -29.81 34.15
C THR A 297 -10.60 -29.55 34.92
N ILE A 298 -9.87 -28.51 34.54
CA ILE A 298 -8.52 -28.23 35.04
C ILE A 298 -8.56 -27.63 36.44
N VAL A 299 -9.44 -26.66 36.68
CA VAL A 299 -9.49 -25.97 38.00
C VAL A 299 -9.80 -26.92 39.14
N PRO A 300 -10.84 -27.80 39.09
CA PRO A 300 -11.11 -28.74 40.19
C PRO A 300 -9.99 -29.80 40.34
N LEU A 301 -9.37 -30.21 39.22
CA LEU A 301 -8.23 -31.15 39.29
C LEU A 301 -7.03 -30.55 40.04
N CYS A 302 -6.66 -29.32 39.67
CA CYS A 302 -5.57 -28.59 40.32
C CYS A 302 -5.92 -28.25 41.78
N TYR A 303 -7.20 -27.91 42.05
CA TYR A 303 -7.69 -27.68 43.42
C TYR A 303 -7.50 -28.93 44.29
N TYR A 304 -7.88 -30.10 43.78
CA TYR A 304 -7.66 -31.36 44.49
C TYR A 304 -6.17 -31.67 44.71
N GLN A 305 -5.30 -31.39 43.74
CA GLN A 305 -3.89 -31.75 43.81
C GLN A 305 -3.07 -30.77 44.68
N TRP A 306 -3.38 -29.49 44.66
CA TRP A 306 -2.56 -28.46 45.32
C TRP A 306 -3.09 -28.00 46.67
N HIS A 307 -4.29 -28.40 47.04
CA HIS A 307 -4.92 -28.12 48.33
C HIS A 307 -4.83 -26.63 48.73
N PRO A 308 -5.32 -25.68 47.92
CA PRO A 308 -5.29 -24.27 48.27
C PRO A 308 -6.17 -23.96 49.47
N VAL A 309 -5.82 -22.93 50.24
CA VAL A 309 -6.54 -22.53 51.45
C VAL A 309 -6.88 -21.03 51.35
N GLU A 310 -8.15 -20.70 51.49
CA GLU A 310 -8.55 -19.30 51.62
C GLU A 310 -8.14 -18.76 52.99
N LYS A 311 -7.36 -17.65 52.99
CA LYS A 311 -6.87 -17.03 54.24
C LYS A 311 -7.78 -15.87 54.65
N GLU A 312 -8.33 -15.93 55.84
CA GLU A 312 -9.15 -14.86 56.42
C GLU A 312 -8.44 -13.49 56.48
N ASN A 313 -7.10 -13.50 56.59
CA ASN A 313 -6.26 -12.30 56.61
C ASN A 313 -5.59 -12.01 55.26
N ALA A 314 -6.31 -12.15 54.15
CA ALA A 314 -5.84 -11.71 52.87
C ALA A 314 -5.48 -10.21 52.85
N PRO A 315 -4.48 -9.76 52.08
CA PRO A 315 -4.02 -8.35 52.10
C PRO A 315 -5.12 -7.32 51.87
N VAL A 316 -6.14 -7.65 51.07
CA VAL A 316 -7.28 -6.75 50.77
C VAL A 316 -8.48 -6.97 51.67
N ALA A 317 -8.49 -7.98 52.55
CA ALA A 317 -9.64 -8.31 53.39
C ALA A 317 -10.10 -7.13 54.27
N GLY A 318 -9.18 -6.30 54.79
CA GLY A 318 -9.50 -5.10 55.55
C GLY A 318 -10.25 -4.02 54.73
N PHE A 319 -9.83 -3.83 53.48
CA PHE A 319 -10.51 -2.91 52.57
C PHE A 319 -11.91 -3.40 52.18
N ILE A 320 -12.02 -4.70 51.88
CA ILE A 320 -13.31 -5.32 51.53
C ILE A 320 -14.31 -5.19 52.71
N ARG A 321 -13.88 -5.51 53.96
CA ARG A 321 -14.70 -5.33 55.14
C ARG A 321 -15.19 -3.88 55.28
N LYS A 322 -14.32 -2.90 55.08
CA LYS A 322 -14.68 -1.50 55.13
C LYS A 322 -15.70 -1.11 54.05
N CYS A 323 -15.52 -1.61 52.84
CA CYS A 323 -16.51 -1.42 51.76
C CYS A 323 -17.85 -2.09 52.07
N GLN A 324 -17.86 -3.28 52.67
CA GLN A 324 -19.05 -3.98 53.11
C GLN A 324 -19.78 -3.21 54.21
N GLU A 325 -19.06 -2.63 55.19
CA GLU A 325 -19.64 -1.77 56.22
C GLU A 325 -20.28 -0.50 55.62
N ILE A 326 -19.61 0.17 54.69
CA ILE A 326 -20.14 1.33 53.97
C ILE A 326 -21.42 0.95 53.24
N TYR A 327 -21.40 -0.14 52.50
CA TYR A 327 -22.56 -0.66 51.78
C TYR A 327 -23.72 -0.98 52.73
N ARG A 328 -23.44 -1.69 53.84
CA ARG A 328 -24.42 -2.05 54.87
C ARG A 328 -25.05 -0.81 55.49
N ASN A 329 -24.30 0.27 55.66
CA ASN A 329 -24.82 1.52 56.25
C ASN A 329 -25.64 2.38 55.27
N ILE A 330 -25.30 2.33 53.99
CA ILE A 330 -25.96 3.14 52.95
C ILE A 330 -27.26 2.48 52.44
N MET A 331 -27.30 1.17 52.29
CA MET A 331 -28.41 0.44 51.70
C MET A 331 -29.77 0.63 52.43
N PRO A 332 -29.84 0.62 53.76
CA PRO A 332 -31.11 0.86 54.48
C PRO A 332 -31.71 2.25 54.19
N GLY A 333 -30.87 3.24 53.86
CA GLY A 333 -31.30 4.58 53.50
C GLY A 333 -31.78 4.74 52.05
N ILE A 334 -31.30 3.85 51.16
CA ILE A 334 -31.58 3.89 49.72
C ILE A 334 -32.83 3.07 49.36
N ILE A 335 -32.96 1.86 49.92
CA ILE A 335 -34.04 0.92 49.60
C ILE A 335 -35.44 1.56 49.77
N PRO A 336 -35.74 2.31 50.85
CA PRO A 336 -37.05 2.94 51.00
C PRO A 336 -37.35 4.04 49.97
N LYS A 337 -36.29 4.62 49.37
CA LYS A 337 -36.38 5.73 48.40
C LYS A 337 -36.36 5.24 46.94
N THR A 338 -36.96 4.11 46.65
CA THR A 338 -36.96 3.44 45.33
C THR A 338 -37.31 4.39 44.18
N LYS A 339 -38.36 5.25 44.38
CA LYS A 339 -38.77 6.20 43.32
C LYS A 339 -37.68 7.24 43.01
N THR A 340 -36.99 7.74 44.04
CA THR A 340 -35.86 8.69 43.85
C THR A 340 -34.69 8.05 43.11
N VAL A 341 -34.36 6.80 43.47
CA VAL A 341 -33.27 6.07 42.82
C VAL A 341 -33.59 5.80 41.35
N ILE A 342 -34.81 5.33 41.07
CA ILE A 342 -35.24 5.09 39.68
C ILE A 342 -35.25 6.40 38.90
N SER A 343 -35.77 7.50 39.44
CA SER A 343 -35.76 8.80 38.77
C SER A 343 -34.34 9.30 38.50
N ALA A 344 -33.43 9.15 39.46
CA ALA A 344 -32.01 9.51 39.28
C ALA A 344 -31.34 8.65 38.20
N SER A 345 -31.63 7.34 38.17
CA SER A 345 -31.11 6.44 37.13
C SER A 345 -31.63 6.79 35.75
N ILE A 346 -32.90 7.12 35.60
CA ILE A 346 -33.49 7.56 34.33
C ILE A 346 -32.88 8.90 33.90
N LEU A 347 -32.72 9.86 34.82
CA LEU A 347 -32.09 11.14 34.53
C LEU A 347 -30.65 10.97 34.04
N LEU A 348 -29.88 10.10 34.71
CA LEU A 348 -28.51 9.75 34.29
C LEU A 348 -28.49 9.13 32.89
N LEU A 349 -29.44 8.23 32.60
CA LEU A 349 -29.57 7.60 31.29
C LEU A 349 -29.90 8.63 30.20
N VAL A 350 -30.84 9.53 30.43
CA VAL A 350 -31.18 10.61 29.48
C VAL A 350 -29.99 11.54 29.27
N PHE A 351 -29.28 11.90 30.35
CA PHE A 351 -28.08 12.72 30.27
C PHE A 351 -26.96 12.02 29.49
N SER A 352 -26.75 10.72 29.71
CA SER A 352 -25.80 9.91 28.93
C SER A 352 -26.16 9.86 27.45
N PHE A 353 -27.45 9.72 27.12
CA PHE A 353 -27.90 9.72 25.72
C PHE A 353 -27.70 11.09 25.05
N PHE A 354 -27.92 12.18 25.82
CA PHE A 354 -27.61 13.53 25.34
C PHE A 354 -26.12 13.73 25.07
N LEU A 355 -25.23 13.23 25.93
CA LEU A 355 -23.79 13.28 25.68
C LEU A 355 -23.39 12.43 24.47
N ALA A 356 -23.96 11.23 24.35
CA ALA A 356 -23.69 10.34 23.23
C ALA A 356 -24.09 10.96 21.88
N SER A 357 -25.16 11.78 21.84
CA SER A 357 -25.56 12.47 20.61
C SER A 357 -24.59 13.59 20.14
N ARG A 358 -23.60 13.94 20.97
CA ARG A 358 -22.54 14.91 20.63
C ARG A 358 -21.24 14.26 20.15
N LEU A 359 -21.18 12.94 20.16
CA LEU A 359 -20.01 12.22 19.68
C LEU A 359 -19.99 12.17 18.14
N ASP A 360 -18.84 12.42 17.58
CA ASP A 360 -18.62 12.26 16.14
C ASP A 360 -18.69 10.78 15.75
N VAL A 361 -19.39 10.50 14.67
CA VAL A 361 -19.51 9.14 14.11
C VAL A 361 -18.47 8.97 13.02
N LYS A 362 -17.41 8.20 13.31
CA LYS A 362 -16.37 7.83 12.34
C LYS A 362 -16.36 6.32 12.17
N LEU A 363 -16.16 5.83 10.96
CA LEU A 363 -16.14 4.39 10.67
C LEU A 363 -14.90 3.73 11.26
N MET A 364 -13.75 4.40 11.14
CA MET A 364 -12.46 3.96 11.71
C MET A 364 -11.74 5.17 12.30
N VAL A 365 -10.99 4.92 13.34
CA VAL A 365 -10.04 5.89 13.88
C VAL A 365 -8.78 5.80 13.02
N SER A 366 -8.30 6.93 12.49
CA SER A 366 -6.99 6.99 11.86
C SER A 366 -5.92 6.62 12.88
N THR A 367 -5.11 5.63 12.57
CA THR A 367 -3.93 5.31 13.38
C THR A 367 -2.79 6.20 12.90
N ASP A 368 -2.19 6.95 13.80
CA ASP A 368 -1.04 7.79 13.49
C ASP A 368 0.22 6.90 13.33
N GLU A 369 0.49 6.46 12.11
CA GLU A 369 1.67 5.64 11.75
C GLU A 369 2.93 6.49 11.50
N GLY A 370 2.83 7.82 11.59
CA GLY A 370 3.95 8.72 11.30
C GLY A 370 4.33 8.77 9.82
N ILE A 371 3.39 8.49 8.92
CA ILE A 371 3.62 8.54 7.48
C ILE A 371 2.76 9.64 6.87
N VAL A 372 3.36 10.49 6.05
CA VAL A 372 2.66 11.51 5.25
C VAL A 372 2.89 11.20 3.78
N ASP A 373 1.83 10.91 3.06
CA ASP A 373 1.86 10.76 1.61
C ASP A 373 1.49 12.09 0.94
N VAL A 374 2.48 12.69 0.30
CA VAL A 374 2.34 13.93 -0.46
C VAL A 374 2.21 13.58 -1.94
N THR A 375 1.04 13.76 -2.50
CA THR A 375 0.79 13.56 -3.93
C THR A 375 0.79 14.92 -4.63
N VAL A 376 1.75 15.10 -5.52
CA VAL A 376 1.88 16.30 -6.34
C VAL A 376 1.35 16.01 -7.73
N LYS A 377 0.25 16.63 -8.10
CA LYS A 377 -0.28 16.60 -9.47
C LYS A 377 0.26 17.79 -10.22
N THR A 378 1.07 17.53 -11.23
CA THR A 378 1.61 18.55 -12.14
C THR A 378 0.66 18.73 -13.34
N LYS A 379 0.76 19.87 -14.01
CA LYS A 379 0.03 20.07 -15.27
C LYS A 379 0.44 18.98 -16.26
N PRO A 380 -0.51 18.30 -16.92
CA PRO A 380 -0.19 17.29 -17.92
C PRO A 380 0.62 17.90 -19.07
N GLY A 381 1.56 17.13 -19.60
CA GLY A 381 2.39 17.55 -20.73
C GLY A 381 3.69 18.27 -20.36
N LEU A 382 4.01 18.39 -19.07
CA LEU A 382 5.32 18.85 -18.64
C LEU A 382 6.40 17.79 -18.91
N SER A 383 7.59 18.22 -19.32
CA SER A 383 8.75 17.34 -19.42
C SER A 383 9.18 16.86 -18.03
N VAL A 384 9.84 15.70 -17.94
CA VAL A 384 10.38 15.15 -16.68
C VAL A 384 11.28 16.16 -15.99
N ALA A 385 12.07 16.94 -16.73
CA ALA A 385 12.92 18.01 -16.19
C ALA A 385 12.10 19.13 -15.53
N ALA A 386 11.03 19.59 -16.17
CA ALA A 386 10.15 20.62 -15.62
C ALA A 386 9.38 20.14 -14.38
N VAL A 387 8.95 18.86 -14.38
CA VAL A 387 8.35 18.22 -13.21
C VAL A 387 9.37 18.16 -12.08
N ASN A 388 10.61 17.79 -12.36
CA ASN A 388 11.69 17.71 -11.38
C ASN A 388 11.95 19.04 -10.67
N ASP A 389 12.01 20.16 -11.42
CA ASP A 389 12.24 21.48 -10.85
C ASP A 389 11.11 21.90 -9.90
N THR A 390 9.87 21.57 -10.27
CA THR A 390 8.68 21.87 -9.47
C THR A 390 8.64 21.04 -8.18
N VAL A 391 8.94 19.75 -8.30
CA VAL A 391 8.92 18.81 -7.18
C VAL A 391 10.06 19.05 -6.21
N SER A 392 11.20 19.52 -6.70
CA SER A 392 12.37 19.86 -5.83
C SER A 392 12.04 20.91 -4.77
N GLN A 393 11.08 21.79 -5.00
CA GLN A 393 10.64 22.76 -3.99
C GLN A 393 9.91 22.06 -2.84
N ILE A 394 9.04 21.10 -3.15
CA ILE A 394 8.31 20.32 -2.13
C ILE A 394 9.26 19.36 -1.42
N GLU A 395 10.15 18.72 -2.17
CA GLU A 395 11.20 17.85 -1.63
C GLU A 395 12.07 18.58 -0.62
N ASN A 396 12.50 19.82 -0.94
CA ASN A 396 13.27 20.66 -0.03
C ASN A 396 12.47 21.07 1.21
N MET A 397 11.17 21.33 1.10
CA MET A 397 10.30 21.61 2.25
C MET A 397 10.28 20.43 3.21
N VAL A 398 10.05 19.22 2.69
CA VAL A 398 10.00 17.99 3.49
C VAL A 398 11.38 17.65 4.07
N ALA A 399 12.46 17.77 3.28
CA ALA A 399 13.82 17.46 3.71
C ALA A 399 14.34 18.36 4.83
N ASN A 400 13.85 19.59 4.92
CA ASN A 400 14.26 20.55 5.94
C ASN A 400 13.38 20.53 7.19
N ASP A 401 12.34 19.71 7.24
CA ASP A 401 11.48 19.60 8.41
C ASP A 401 12.14 18.73 9.50
N GLU A 402 12.22 19.27 10.72
CA GLU A 402 12.84 18.59 11.86
C GLU A 402 12.12 17.32 12.30
N GLU A 403 10.83 17.18 11.99
CA GLU A 403 10.00 16.01 12.36
C GLU A 403 10.17 14.82 11.40
N VAL A 404 10.81 15.04 10.22
CA VAL A 404 11.05 13.99 9.22
C VAL A 404 12.30 13.19 9.55
N ASP A 405 12.19 11.86 9.50
CA ASP A 405 13.32 10.93 9.63
C ASP A 405 13.92 10.64 8.24
N HIS A 406 13.09 10.20 7.32
CA HIS A 406 13.47 9.94 5.94
C HIS A 406 12.27 10.10 5.00
N TYR A 407 12.54 10.21 3.70
CA TYR A 407 11.49 10.27 2.69
C TYR A 407 11.87 9.54 1.41
N LEU A 408 10.85 9.04 0.71
CA LEU A 408 10.94 8.41 -0.59
C LEU A 408 10.11 9.20 -1.60
N LEU A 409 10.74 9.70 -2.65
CA LEU A 409 10.08 10.36 -3.76
C LEU A 409 10.04 9.42 -4.95
N THR A 410 8.87 9.24 -5.55
CA THR A 410 8.68 8.43 -6.76
C THR A 410 7.81 9.17 -7.77
N TYR A 411 8.26 9.18 -9.04
CA TYR A 411 7.51 9.69 -10.19
C TYR A 411 7.60 8.68 -11.32
N GLY A 412 6.51 8.55 -12.08
CA GLY A 412 6.47 7.69 -13.26
C GLY A 412 5.75 6.37 -13.02
N SER A 413 5.66 5.58 -14.05
CA SER A 413 4.88 4.35 -14.13
C SER A 413 5.37 3.26 -13.19
N SER A 414 4.96 3.28 -11.94
CA SER A 414 4.85 2.02 -11.22
C SER A 414 3.59 1.31 -11.72
N GLY A 415 3.76 0.21 -12.40
CA GLY A 415 2.84 -0.62 -13.18
C GLY A 415 1.37 -0.84 -12.78
N LEU A 416 0.76 0.08 -12.04
CA LEU A 416 -0.64 0.05 -11.62
C LEU A 416 -1.44 1.31 -11.97
N SER A 417 -0.80 2.36 -12.50
CA SER A 417 -1.48 3.59 -12.93
C SER A 417 -1.59 3.65 -14.45
N THR A 418 -2.49 2.86 -15.01
CA THR A 418 -2.84 2.88 -16.45
C THR A 418 -3.77 4.05 -16.83
N MET A 419 -4.01 4.99 -15.95
CA MET A 419 -4.82 6.19 -16.24
C MET A 419 -3.97 7.45 -16.06
N GLY A 420 -3.32 7.83 -17.12
CA GLY A 420 -2.91 9.14 -17.63
C GLY A 420 -2.75 10.32 -16.66
N GLY A 421 -2.10 10.18 -15.53
CA GLY A 421 -1.84 11.30 -14.65
C GLY A 421 -0.35 11.35 -14.27
N SER A 422 0.30 12.48 -14.58
CA SER A 422 1.66 12.77 -14.10
C SER A 422 1.60 13.16 -12.62
N SER A 423 1.47 12.18 -11.73
CA SER A 423 1.53 12.42 -10.29
C SER A 423 2.88 11.98 -9.71
N VAL A 424 3.47 12.85 -8.92
CA VAL A 424 4.63 12.54 -8.10
C VAL A 424 4.13 12.19 -6.71
N THR A 425 4.59 11.09 -6.15
CA THR A 425 4.28 10.73 -4.77
C THR A 425 5.56 10.84 -3.95
N LEU A 426 5.50 11.58 -2.86
CA LEU A 426 6.53 11.66 -1.85
C LEU A 426 5.96 11.11 -0.55
N SER A 427 6.49 9.98 -0.10
CA SER A 427 6.14 9.40 1.21
C SER A 427 7.19 9.82 2.22
N ALA A 428 6.80 10.64 3.18
CA ALA A 428 7.65 11.10 4.28
C ALA A 428 7.35 10.27 5.53
N TYR A 429 8.41 9.77 6.16
CA TYR A 429 8.35 9.01 7.41
C TYR A 429 8.82 9.91 8.53
N LEU A 430 7.96 10.14 9.52
CA LEU A 430 8.22 11.01 10.64
C LEU A 430 8.95 10.25 11.76
N LYS A 431 9.69 10.97 12.58
CA LYS A 431 10.40 10.41 13.74
C LYS A 431 9.43 9.86 14.79
N ASP A 432 9.84 8.80 15.48
CA ASP A 432 9.03 8.21 16.56
C ASP A 432 8.89 9.15 17.78
N ASP A 433 9.92 9.95 18.06
CA ASP A 433 9.98 10.92 19.16
C ASP A 433 9.51 12.33 18.77
N ARG A 434 8.75 12.45 17.68
CA ARG A 434 8.22 13.70 17.15
C ARG A 434 7.37 14.48 18.16
N LYS A 435 7.39 15.79 18.04
CA LYS A 435 6.61 16.71 18.90
C LYS A 435 5.22 16.99 18.36
N MET A 436 5.05 16.86 17.04
CA MET A 436 3.79 17.12 16.33
C MET A 436 3.16 15.79 15.91
N SER A 437 1.83 15.72 15.94
CA SER A 437 1.09 14.62 15.34
C SER A 437 1.19 14.67 13.81
N THR A 438 0.94 13.55 13.14
CA THR A 438 0.96 13.52 11.67
C THR A 438 -0.06 14.50 11.06
N ASP A 439 -1.25 14.67 11.67
CA ASP A 439 -2.24 15.65 11.24
C ASP A 439 -1.73 17.09 11.35
N GLU A 440 -1.03 17.44 12.44
CA GLU A 440 -0.44 18.77 12.61
C GLU A 440 0.67 19.06 11.60
N VAL A 441 1.45 18.06 11.22
CA VAL A 441 2.46 18.17 10.17
C VAL A 441 1.78 18.37 8.80
N ILE A 442 0.73 17.61 8.50
CA ILE A 442 -0.08 17.76 7.28
C ILE A 442 -0.67 19.18 7.20
N ASP A 443 -1.26 19.67 8.28
CA ASP A 443 -1.82 21.03 8.34
C ASP A 443 -0.75 22.11 8.12
N LYS A 444 0.43 21.93 8.70
CA LYS A 444 1.58 22.83 8.51
C LYS A 444 2.00 22.88 7.04
N TRP A 445 2.25 21.71 6.44
CA TRP A 445 2.70 21.64 5.05
C TRP A 445 1.63 22.08 4.05
N THR A 446 0.35 21.80 4.34
CA THR A 446 -0.77 22.27 3.51
C THR A 446 -0.80 23.81 3.42
N ARG A 447 -0.62 24.52 4.56
CA ARG A 447 -0.56 25.99 4.57
C ARG A 447 0.67 26.53 3.83
N GLU A 448 1.81 25.85 3.91
CA GLU A 448 3.03 26.24 3.19
C GLU A 448 2.87 26.07 1.67
N THR A 449 2.10 25.07 1.24
CA THR A 449 1.89 24.76 -0.19
C THR A 449 0.71 25.51 -0.83
N GLU A 450 -0.16 26.18 -0.07
CA GLU A 450 -1.27 26.99 -0.61
C GLU A 450 -0.83 28.08 -1.61
N ASN A 451 0.40 28.54 -1.51
CA ASN A 451 0.94 29.61 -2.37
C ASN A 451 1.46 29.11 -3.72
N TYR A 452 1.54 27.79 -3.95
CA TYR A 452 2.00 27.23 -5.23
C TYR A 452 0.88 27.24 -6.26
N LYS A 453 0.94 28.16 -7.26
CA LYS A 453 -0.14 28.40 -8.24
C LYS A 453 -0.23 27.38 -9.37
N ASP A 454 0.84 26.65 -9.65
CA ASP A 454 0.96 25.78 -10.84
C ASP A 454 0.91 24.28 -10.55
N ILE A 455 0.75 23.89 -9.29
CA ILE A 455 0.69 22.51 -8.85
C ILE A 455 -0.45 22.31 -7.86
N SER A 456 -1.03 21.13 -7.90
CA SER A 456 -1.98 20.67 -6.91
C SER A 456 -1.28 19.66 -6.01
N VAL A 457 -1.13 20.02 -4.74
CA VAL A 457 -0.51 19.16 -3.72
C VAL A 457 -1.60 18.62 -2.82
N THR A 458 -1.71 17.30 -2.74
CA THR A 458 -2.61 16.61 -1.81
C THR A 458 -1.76 15.91 -0.76
N MET A 459 -2.09 16.10 0.50
CA MET A 459 -1.39 15.47 1.62
C MET A 459 -2.39 14.64 2.42
N GLU A 460 -2.02 13.39 2.67
CA GLU A 460 -2.85 12.44 3.41
C GLU A 460 -1.98 11.68 4.40
N GLN A 461 -2.59 11.16 5.47
CA GLN A 461 -1.90 10.19 6.30
C GLN A 461 -1.65 8.92 5.48
N GLY A 462 -0.39 8.56 5.33
CA GLY A 462 0.01 7.29 4.75
C GLY A 462 -0.25 6.14 5.73
N SER A 463 -0.50 4.95 5.19
CA SER A 463 -0.61 3.73 5.98
C SER A 463 0.09 2.58 5.27
N THR A 464 0.86 1.83 6.05
CA THR A 464 1.55 0.63 5.55
C THR A 464 0.59 -0.51 5.20
N THR A 465 -0.63 -0.47 5.76
CA THR A 465 -1.55 -1.61 5.71
C THR A 465 -2.63 -1.52 4.64
N SER A 466 -2.96 -0.37 4.12
CA SER A 466 -4.02 -0.29 3.10
C SER A 466 -4.04 1.01 2.30
N SER A 467 -3.51 0.95 1.11
CA SER A 467 -3.73 1.95 0.05
C SER A 467 -5.21 2.04 -0.43
N SER A 468 -6.09 1.15 0.03
CA SER A 468 -7.48 1.09 -0.44
C SER A 468 -8.50 1.71 0.51
N MET A 469 -8.15 2.03 1.75
CA MET A 469 -9.08 2.58 2.76
C MET A 469 -8.87 4.09 3.02
N SER A 470 -7.85 4.68 2.45
CA SER A 470 -7.52 6.10 2.56
C SER A 470 -8.57 7.04 1.92
N SER A 471 -9.43 6.52 1.04
CA SER A 471 -10.44 7.32 0.34
C SER A 471 -11.72 7.62 1.14
N THR A 472 -11.79 7.29 2.43
CA THR A 472 -13.00 7.54 3.24
C THR A 472 -13.29 9.02 3.49
N ASN A 473 -12.32 9.89 3.26
CA ASN A 473 -12.45 11.34 3.42
C ASN A 473 -12.74 12.06 2.10
N GLN A 474 -12.82 11.34 0.98
CA GLN A 474 -13.08 11.92 -0.34
C GLN A 474 -14.56 11.73 -0.71
N ILE A 475 -15.17 12.81 -1.21
CA ILE A 475 -16.49 12.77 -1.81
C ILE A 475 -16.30 12.98 -3.30
N GLU A 476 -16.65 11.98 -4.10
CA GLU A 476 -16.61 12.06 -5.56
C GLU A 476 -18.00 12.43 -6.08
N VAL A 477 -18.05 13.47 -6.89
CA VAL A 477 -19.29 13.98 -7.50
C VAL A 477 -19.16 13.89 -9.01
N ASP A 478 -19.93 13.01 -9.63
CA ASP A 478 -19.98 12.85 -11.08
C ASP A 478 -21.00 13.80 -11.72
N LEU A 479 -20.52 14.71 -12.54
CA LEU A 479 -21.35 15.59 -13.36
C LEU A 479 -21.46 15.01 -14.77
N GLN A 480 -22.67 14.89 -15.30
CA GLN A 480 -22.93 14.36 -16.64
C GLN A 480 -23.74 15.36 -17.47
N SER A 481 -23.28 15.65 -18.69
CA SER A 481 -24.01 16.46 -19.68
C SER A 481 -23.64 16.01 -21.09
N THR A 482 -24.54 16.25 -22.05
CA THR A 482 -24.27 16.11 -23.47
C THR A 482 -23.61 17.37 -24.05
N ASP A 483 -23.67 18.49 -23.33
CA ASP A 483 -23.04 19.76 -23.66
C ASP A 483 -21.80 19.97 -22.78
N TYR A 484 -20.63 20.00 -23.42
CA TYR A 484 -19.34 20.14 -22.73
C TYR A 484 -19.17 21.53 -22.10
N ASP A 485 -19.64 22.61 -22.78
CA ASP A 485 -19.49 23.98 -22.28
C ASP A 485 -20.36 24.20 -21.03
N ALA A 486 -21.58 23.65 -21.06
CA ALA A 486 -22.45 23.65 -19.88
C ALA A 486 -21.88 22.82 -18.73
N LEU A 487 -21.28 21.65 -19.02
CA LEU A 487 -20.65 20.80 -18.05
C LEU A 487 -19.47 21.51 -17.38
N LYS A 488 -18.60 22.12 -18.18
CA LYS A 488 -17.44 22.86 -17.70
C LYS A 488 -17.85 24.02 -16.79
N LYS A 489 -18.84 24.82 -17.22
CA LYS A 489 -19.33 25.94 -16.41
C LYS A 489 -19.91 25.49 -15.09
N ALA A 490 -20.71 24.43 -15.08
CA ALA A 490 -21.26 23.86 -13.84
C ALA A 490 -20.17 23.31 -12.91
N SER A 491 -19.14 22.67 -13.46
CA SER A 491 -17.99 22.18 -12.70
C SER A 491 -17.22 23.34 -12.07
N ASP A 492 -16.92 24.39 -12.85
CA ASP A 492 -16.17 25.56 -12.38
C ASP A 492 -16.94 26.29 -11.26
N GLU A 493 -18.27 26.48 -11.40
CA GLU A 493 -19.13 27.07 -10.37
C GLU A 493 -19.16 26.23 -9.10
N LEU A 494 -19.27 24.89 -9.23
CA LEU A 494 -19.26 23.98 -8.08
C LEU A 494 -17.93 24.04 -7.32
N VAL A 495 -16.81 23.99 -8.05
CA VAL A 495 -15.47 24.08 -7.47
C VAL A 495 -15.28 25.41 -6.72
N GLU A 496 -15.72 26.53 -7.31
CA GLU A 496 -15.60 27.84 -6.69
C GLU A 496 -16.45 27.97 -5.41
N GLU A 497 -17.66 27.41 -5.40
CA GLU A 497 -18.52 27.43 -4.21
C GLU A 497 -17.99 26.51 -3.09
N LEU A 498 -17.46 25.33 -3.44
CA LEU A 498 -16.90 24.41 -2.45
C LEU A 498 -15.59 24.92 -1.86
N ARG A 499 -14.76 25.64 -2.62
CA ARG A 499 -13.51 26.27 -2.11
C ARG A 499 -13.76 27.36 -1.05
N LYS A 500 -14.96 27.95 -1.01
CA LYS A 500 -15.33 28.98 -0.01
C LYS A 500 -15.69 28.38 1.35
N ARG A 501 -15.86 27.07 1.44
CA ARG A 501 -16.30 26.41 2.67
C ARG A 501 -15.10 26.10 3.58
N GLU A 502 -15.24 26.39 4.86
CA GLU A 502 -14.21 26.12 5.89
C GLU A 502 -14.07 24.61 6.21
N ASP A 503 -15.10 23.80 5.89
CA ASP A 503 -15.11 22.36 6.15
C ASP A 503 -14.59 21.52 4.95
N VAL A 504 -14.15 22.18 3.87
CA VAL A 504 -13.60 21.54 2.68
C VAL A 504 -12.13 21.91 2.55
N MET A 505 -11.25 20.93 2.67
CA MET A 505 -9.81 21.14 2.60
C MET A 505 -9.35 21.38 1.16
N GLN A 506 -9.82 20.57 0.20
CA GLN A 506 -9.36 20.64 -1.18
C GLN A 506 -10.45 20.19 -2.16
N VAL A 507 -10.55 20.88 -3.32
CA VAL A 507 -11.48 20.54 -4.39
C VAL A 507 -10.73 20.47 -5.72
N HIS A 508 -10.89 19.38 -6.44
CA HIS A 508 -10.31 19.16 -7.76
C HIS A 508 -11.39 18.83 -8.78
N SER A 509 -11.23 19.35 -10.00
CA SER A 509 -12.03 18.94 -11.15
C SER A 509 -11.15 18.19 -12.15
N SER A 510 -11.66 17.11 -12.73
CA SER A 510 -10.97 16.38 -13.80
C SER A 510 -10.80 17.21 -15.08
N ILE A 511 -11.60 18.26 -15.25
CA ILE A 511 -11.54 19.17 -16.40
C ILE A 511 -10.36 20.15 -16.30
N GLU A 512 -9.94 20.54 -15.09
CA GLU A 512 -8.82 21.47 -14.87
C GLU A 512 -7.47 20.94 -15.39
N ASN A 513 -7.33 19.63 -15.53
CA ASN A 513 -6.07 18.94 -15.84
C ASN A 513 -6.01 18.39 -17.28
N ALA A 514 -6.77 18.92 -18.21
CA ALA A 514 -6.65 18.50 -19.61
C ALA A 514 -5.28 18.93 -20.19
N ALA A 515 -4.50 17.96 -20.68
CA ALA A 515 -3.24 18.27 -21.35
C ALA A 515 -3.50 19.08 -22.63
N PRO A 516 -2.73 20.14 -22.91
CA PRO A 516 -2.80 20.81 -24.19
C PRO A 516 -2.39 19.84 -25.29
N VAL A 517 -3.18 19.76 -26.36
CA VAL A 517 -2.93 18.88 -27.50
C VAL A 517 -2.73 19.74 -28.74
N ILE A 518 -1.61 19.51 -29.43
CA ILE A 518 -1.38 20.06 -30.77
C ILE A 518 -2.13 19.16 -31.76
N LYS A 519 -3.14 19.71 -32.42
CA LYS A 519 -3.92 19.01 -33.42
C LYS A 519 -3.44 19.38 -34.81
N VAL A 520 -2.82 18.46 -35.52
CA VAL A 520 -2.39 18.62 -36.89
C VAL A 520 -3.54 18.21 -37.84
N ASN A 521 -4.11 19.15 -38.56
CA ASN A 521 -5.17 18.89 -39.54
C ASN A 521 -4.55 18.79 -40.93
N VAL A 522 -4.45 17.59 -41.47
CA VAL A 522 -3.90 17.34 -42.81
C VAL A 522 -4.98 17.63 -43.87
N ASP A 523 -4.65 18.43 -44.89
CA ASP A 523 -5.51 18.62 -46.04
C ASP A 523 -5.44 17.39 -46.98
N PRO A 524 -6.55 16.65 -47.14
CA PRO A 524 -6.53 15.41 -47.91
C PRO A 524 -6.30 15.65 -49.42
N VAL A 525 -6.66 16.85 -49.95
CA VAL A 525 -6.50 17.17 -51.36
C VAL A 525 -5.04 17.47 -51.66
N LEU A 526 -4.39 18.29 -50.84
CA LEU A 526 -2.96 18.59 -50.95
C LEU A 526 -2.12 17.34 -50.76
N ALA A 527 -2.44 16.54 -49.76
CA ALA A 527 -1.74 15.29 -49.53
C ALA A 527 -1.83 14.33 -50.72
N GLN A 528 -3.02 14.18 -51.31
CA GLN A 528 -3.22 13.27 -52.44
C GLN A 528 -2.56 13.77 -53.72
N ALA A 529 -2.45 15.10 -53.93
CA ALA A 529 -1.71 15.69 -55.06
C ALA A 529 -0.23 15.28 -55.04
N GLU A 530 0.35 15.08 -53.85
CA GLU A 530 1.73 14.66 -53.64
C GLU A 530 1.89 13.13 -53.45
N GLY A 531 0.83 12.37 -53.75
CA GLY A 531 0.82 10.90 -53.62
C GLY A 531 0.82 10.38 -52.20
N LEU A 532 0.42 11.24 -51.22
CA LEU A 532 0.36 10.89 -49.80
C LEU A 532 -1.11 10.78 -49.35
N THR A 533 -1.30 10.06 -48.24
CA THR A 533 -2.59 10.02 -47.52
C THR A 533 -2.44 10.68 -46.15
N PRO A 534 -3.52 11.23 -45.57
CA PRO A 534 -3.45 11.76 -44.20
C PRO A 534 -2.87 10.75 -43.18
N ALA A 535 -3.20 9.47 -43.36
CA ALA A 535 -2.67 8.40 -42.50
C ALA A 535 -1.16 8.20 -42.69
N SER A 536 -0.65 8.27 -43.94
CA SER A 536 0.79 8.14 -44.21
C SER A 536 1.58 9.33 -43.62
N ILE A 537 1.01 10.56 -43.74
CA ILE A 537 1.60 11.76 -43.12
C ILE A 537 1.64 11.60 -41.58
N GLY A 538 0.54 11.16 -40.95
CA GLY A 538 0.48 10.91 -39.53
C GLY A 538 1.53 9.87 -39.08
N SER A 539 1.73 8.80 -39.86
CA SER A 539 2.75 7.79 -39.60
C SER A 539 4.18 8.35 -39.74
N LEU A 540 4.42 9.24 -40.71
CA LEU A 540 5.72 9.90 -40.90
C LEU A 540 6.02 10.88 -39.73
N ILE A 541 5.00 11.67 -39.30
CA ILE A 541 5.14 12.55 -38.14
C ILE A 541 5.48 11.72 -36.89
N TYR A 542 4.73 10.65 -36.65
CA TYR A 542 5.00 9.75 -35.52
C TYR A 542 6.42 9.20 -35.55
N SER A 543 6.84 8.70 -36.71
CA SER A 543 8.18 8.14 -36.89
C SER A 543 9.28 9.18 -36.65
N ASN A 544 9.09 10.41 -37.13
CA ASN A 544 10.06 11.48 -36.96
C ASN A 544 10.16 12.00 -35.51
N LEU A 545 9.06 11.94 -34.74
CA LEU A 545 9.04 12.37 -33.34
C LEU A 545 9.49 11.27 -32.38
N SER A 546 9.07 10.02 -32.61
CA SER A 546 9.28 8.91 -31.68
C SER A 546 10.48 8.04 -32.06
N GLY A 547 11.06 8.24 -33.26
CA GLY A 547 12.05 7.32 -33.80
C GLY A 547 11.44 5.99 -34.28
N ILE A 548 12.25 5.17 -34.93
CA ILE A 548 11.88 3.85 -35.44
C ILE A 548 12.84 2.80 -34.88
N LYS A 549 12.31 1.78 -34.23
CA LYS A 549 13.07 0.59 -33.89
C LYS A 549 13.37 -0.19 -35.17
N ALA A 550 14.65 -0.24 -35.58
CA ALA A 550 15.10 -0.90 -36.79
C ALA A 550 15.30 -2.40 -36.61
N THR A 551 15.98 -2.79 -35.55
CA THR A 551 16.28 -4.18 -35.19
C THR A 551 16.60 -4.32 -33.71
N THR A 552 16.87 -5.53 -33.25
CA THR A 552 17.38 -5.82 -31.91
C THR A 552 18.67 -6.64 -32.09
N VAL A 553 19.78 -6.10 -31.63
CA VAL A 553 21.11 -6.74 -31.71
C VAL A 553 21.50 -7.32 -30.35
N ARG A 554 22.34 -8.34 -30.36
CA ARG A 554 22.78 -8.99 -29.14
C ARG A 554 24.18 -8.52 -28.74
N VAL A 555 24.24 -7.60 -27.77
CA VAL A 555 25.50 -7.04 -27.27
C VAL A 555 25.78 -7.64 -25.89
N ASN A 556 26.97 -8.24 -25.71
CA ASN A 556 27.39 -8.89 -24.45
C ASN A 556 26.40 -9.92 -23.89
N GLY A 557 25.60 -10.56 -24.76
CA GLY A 557 24.61 -11.55 -24.36
C GLY A 557 23.23 -11.01 -24.02
N GLU A 558 23.04 -9.70 -24.06
CA GLU A 558 21.76 -9.01 -23.83
C GLU A 558 21.19 -8.47 -25.16
N ASP A 559 19.87 -8.58 -25.30
CA ASP A 559 19.14 -8.05 -26.44
C ASP A 559 18.99 -6.52 -26.31
N THR A 560 19.68 -5.78 -27.21
CA THR A 560 19.73 -4.31 -27.21
C THR A 560 19.02 -3.79 -28.46
N ASP A 561 18.04 -2.90 -28.24
CA ASP A 561 17.28 -2.31 -29.35
C ASP A 561 18.12 -1.31 -30.13
N VAL A 562 18.01 -1.32 -31.45
CA VAL A 562 18.61 -0.33 -32.35
C VAL A 562 17.51 0.60 -32.84
N ARG A 563 17.61 1.89 -32.48
CA ARG A 563 16.60 2.90 -32.82
C ARG A 563 17.22 3.95 -33.76
N VAL A 564 16.50 4.24 -34.85
CA VAL A 564 16.82 5.34 -35.77
C VAL A 564 15.98 6.52 -35.37
N GLU A 565 16.60 7.66 -35.09
CA GLU A 565 15.94 8.84 -34.56
C GLU A 565 16.61 10.15 -35.01
N PHE A 566 15.88 11.26 -34.94
CA PHE A 566 16.48 12.60 -34.99
C PHE A 566 16.92 13.04 -33.59
N ALA A 567 17.76 14.07 -33.52
CA ALA A 567 18.10 14.70 -32.24
C ALA A 567 16.83 15.27 -31.57
N ALA A 568 16.72 15.13 -30.27
CA ALA A 568 15.53 15.51 -29.50
C ALA A 568 15.13 16.99 -29.64
N ASP A 569 16.13 17.88 -29.87
CA ASP A 569 15.94 19.32 -30.07
C ASP A 569 15.50 19.70 -31.51
N LYS A 570 15.37 18.71 -32.39
CA LYS A 570 15.01 18.96 -33.79
C LYS A 570 13.57 19.49 -33.95
N TYR A 571 12.63 18.95 -33.17
CA TYR A 571 11.19 19.26 -33.24
C TYR A 571 10.64 19.71 -31.86
N ASP A 572 11.38 20.52 -31.12
CA ASP A 572 11.05 20.97 -29.76
C ASP A 572 10.13 22.21 -29.70
N SER A 573 9.72 22.74 -30.87
CA SER A 573 8.82 23.87 -30.96
C SER A 573 7.79 23.70 -32.10
N ILE A 574 6.72 24.48 -32.02
CA ILE A 574 5.65 24.43 -33.05
C ILE A 574 6.21 24.83 -34.42
N ASP A 575 7.04 25.87 -34.48
CA ASP A 575 7.65 26.34 -35.74
C ASP A 575 8.54 25.26 -36.38
N LYS A 576 9.33 24.55 -35.54
CA LYS A 576 10.16 23.44 -36.03
C LYS A 576 9.29 22.25 -36.47
N LEU A 577 8.15 21.99 -35.80
CA LEU A 577 7.21 20.96 -36.20
C LEU A 577 6.54 21.30 -37.54
N GLN A 578 6.15 22.53 -37.77
CA GLN A 578 5.61 23.00 -39.04
C GLN A 578 6.63 22.88 -40.18
N GLY A 579 7.88 23.19 -39.91
CA GLY A 579 8.99 23.01 -40.85
C GLY A 579 9.47 21.55 -41.00
N MET A 580 8.79 20.54 -40.44
CA MET A 580 9.14 19.14 -40.58
C MET A 580 9.07 18.70 -42.05
N MET A 581 10.17 18.20 -42.57
CA MET A 581 10.24 17.76 -43.97
C MET A 581 9.58 16.39 -44.14
N ILE A 582 8.55 16.35 -44.96
CA ILE A 582 7.82 15.13 -45.33
C ILE A 582 8.31 14.66 -46.70
N THR A 583 8.81 13.45 -46.80
CA THR A 583 9.27 12.87 -48.05
C THR A 583 8.12 12.18 -48.78
N THR A 584 7.86 12.59 -50.02
CA THR A 584 6.83 11.99 -50.87
C THR A 584 7.27 10.65 -51.43
N ALA A 585 6.36 9.89 -52.02
CA ALA A 585 6.66 8.62 -52.70
C ALA A 585 7.61 8.79 -53.89
N THR A 586 7.68 9.97 -54.49
CA THR A 586 8.56 10.35 -55.61
C THR A 586 9.96 10.79 -55.15
N GLY A 587 10.18 10.93 -53.82
CA GLY A 587 11.46 11.36 -53.26
C GLY A 587 11.62 12.87 -53.13
N THR A 588 10.59 13.67 -53.46
CA THR A 588 10.56 15.10 -53.18
C THR A 588 10.27 15.32 -51.68
N THR A 589 10.83 16.36 -51.09
CA THR A 589 10.59 16.75 -49.71
C THR A 589 9.82 18.05 -49.63
N LEU A 590 8.76 18.10 -48.84
CA LEU A 590 7.92 19.26 -48.60
C LEU A 590 7.79 19.52 -47.09
N PRO A 591 7.74 20.77 -46.64
CA PRO A 591 7.49 21.05 -45.25
C PRO A 591 6.05 20.68 -44.87
N LEU A 592 5.83 20.29 -43.62
CA LEU A 592 4.52 19.86 -43.11
C LEU A 592 3.46 20.99 -43.25
N GLU A 593 3.86 22.25 -43.11
CA GLU A 593 2.98 23.43 -43.24
C GLU A 593 2.33 23.55 -44.63
N ASP A 594 2.92 22.98 -45.66
CA ASP A 594 2.34 22.96 -47.02
C ASP A 594 1.22 21.90 -47.16
N LEU A 595 1.14 20.92 -46.22
CA LEU A 595 0.22 19.79 -46.27
C LEU A 595 -0.80 19.78 -45.13
N ALA A 596 -0.57 20.57 -44.08
CA ALA A 596 -1.36 20.54 -42.83
C ALA A 596 -1.36 21.90 -42.11
N THR A 597 -2.41 22.13 -41.31
CA THR A 597 -2.56 23.31 -40.46
C THR A 597 -2.71 22.88 -38.97
#